data_1246ebaeccc0c0c8df7371745f286500
#
_entry.id   1246ebaeccc0c0c8df7371745f286500
#
_cell.length_a   1.000
_cell.length_b   1.000
_cell.length_c   1.000
_cell.angle_alpha   90.00
_cell.angle_beta   90.00
_cell.angle_gamma   90.00
#
_symmetry.space_group_name_H-M   'P 1'
#
loop_
_entity.id
_entity.type
_entity.pdbx_description
1 polymer ?
#
loop_
_entity_poly.entity_id
_entity_poly.type
_entity_poly.pdbx_seq_one_letter_code
_entity_poly.pdbx_strand_id
1 'polypeptide(L)'
;MAEYKEQYKKSIRFFNDREVRAVWDDEHNKWWFSVLDIIAAINEQDDYQKTRNYWKYLKTKLKKEKNELVSATNRFKMQAPDGKQRLTDALDSEGVILLAKNYPNNRANDFLDWFTYSDNTIDGQSKKKAYQLFESRLLKTAEPGSVKCL
;
A
#
# COMPACT_ATOMS: atom_id res chain seq x y z
N MET A 1 -18.76 18.70 4.28
CA MET A 1 -18.66 17.77 4.27
C MET A 1 -17.87 16.91 3.34
N ALA A 2 -17.31 17.47 2.28
CA ALA A 2 -16.44 16.67 1.45
C ALA A 2 -15.24 16.18 2.26
N GLU A 3 -14.77 16.99 3.17
CA GLU A 3 -13.63 16.59 4.00
C GLU A 3 -13.93 15.39 4.83
N TYR A 4 -15.13 15.29 5.28
CA TYR A 4 -15.51 14.16 6.07
C TYR A 4 -15.29 12.87 5.36
N LYS A 5 -15.78 12.81 4.12
CA LYS A 5 -15.67 11.60 3.35
C LYS A 5 -14.23 11.19 3.20
N GLU A 6 -13.38 12.15 2.94
CA GLU A 6 -11.99 11.83 2.74
C GLU A 6 -11.34 11.31 4.00
N GLN A 7 -11.75 11.82 5.14
CA GLN A 7 -11.19 11.35 6.39
C GLN A 7 -11.54 9.90 6.65
N TYR A 8 -12.72 9.50 6.27
CA TYR A 8 -13.13 8.12 6.47
C TYR A 8 -12.50 7.17 5.50
N LYS A 9 -11.96 7.69 4.43
CA LYS A 9 -11.45 6.88 3.34
C LYS A 9 -9.95 6.74 3.37
N LYS A 10 -9.39 6.65 4.56
CA LYS A 10 -7.97 6.43 4.74
C LYS A 10 -7.76 5.16 5.53
N SER A 11 -6.66 4.49 5.25
CA SER A 11 -6.36 3.24 5.93
C SER A 11 -4.86 3.09 6.06
N ILE A 12 -4.44 2.44 7.12
CA ILE A 12 -3.04 2.11 7.32
C ILE A 12 -3.00 0.62 7.57
N ARG A 13 -2.21 -0.07 6.76
CA ARG A 13 -2.04 -1.51 6.89
C ARG A 13 -0.60 -1.79 7.27
N PHE A 14 -0.36 -2.93 7.87
CA PHE A 14 0.98 -3.24 8.37
C PHE A 14 1.51 -4.50 7.73
N PHE A 15 2.71 -4.39 7.19
CA PHE A 15 3.46 -5.53 6.71
C PHE A 15 4.80 -5.53 7.43
N ASN A 16 5.06 -6.58 8.20
CA ASN A 16 6.28 -6.67 9.01
C ASN A 16 6.46 -5.42 9.88
N ASP A 17 5.36 -4.99 10.50
CA ASP A 17 5.35 -3.84 11.39
C ASP A 17 5.64 -2.51 10.71
N ARG A 18 5.58 -2.48 9.38
CA ARG A 18 5.77 -1.23 8.64
C ARG A 18 4.44 -0.79 8.05
N GLU A 19 4.20 0.50 8.14
CA GLU A 19 2.93 1.06 7.70
C GLU A 19 2.85 1.16 6.19
N VAL A 20 1.73 0.77 5.64
CA VAL A 20 1.42 0.96 4.24
C VAL A 20 0.14 1.77 4.17
N ARG A 21 0.27 3.03 3.83
CA ARG A 21 -0.89 3.94 3.79
C ARG A 21 -1.70 3.71 2.53
N ALA A 22 -3.01 3.89 2.64
CA ALA A 22 -3.91 3.76 1.52
C ALA A 22 -4.99 4.83 1.60
N VAL A 23 -5.50 5.24 0.46
CA VAL A 23 -6.62 6.15 0.39
C VAL A 23 -7.69 5.53 -0.51
N TRP A 24 -8.93 5.82 -0.18
CA TRP A 24 -10.06 5.31 -0.94
C TRP A 24 -10.43 6.30 -2.04
N ASP A 25 -10.66 5.78 -3.22
CA ASP A 25 -11.10 6.55 -4.38
C ASP A 25 -12.58 6.27 -4.61
N ASP A 26 -13.42 7.20 -4.20
CA ASP A 26 -14.87 7.06 -4.33
C ASP A 26 -15.29 6.98 -5.79
N GLU A 27 -14.59 7.69 -6.62
CA GLU A 27 -14.96 7.79 -8.02
C GLU A 27 -14.78 6.45 -8.74
N HIS A 28 -13.74 5.74 -8.38
CA HIS A 28 -13.40 4.47 -9.03
C HIS A 28 -13.61 3.26 -8.14
N ASN A 29 -14.10 3.47 -6.93
CA ASN A 29 -14.42 2.39 -5.99
C ASN A 29 -13.24 1.47 -5.74
N LYS A 30 -12.11 2.05 -5.39
CA LYS A 30 -10.93 1.23 -5.11
C LYS A 30 -9.98 1.96 -4.19
N TRP A 31 -9.08 1.18 -3.59
CA TRP A 31 -8.03 1.70 -2.74
C TRP A 31 -6.78 1.97 -3.56
N TRP A 32 -6.07 3.02 -3.18
CA TRP A 32 -4.77 3.35 -3.74
C TRP A 32 -3.73 3.32 -2.64
N PHE A 33 -2.64 2.61 -2.89
CA PHE A 33 -1.64 2.32 -1.88
C PHE A 33 -0.35 3.09 -2.15
N SER A 34 0.26 3.60 -1.10
CA SER A 34 1.50 4.38 -1.22
C SER A 34 2.64 3.51 -1.73
N VAL A 35 3.19 3.86 -2.88
CA VAL A 35 4.31 3.11 -3.45
C VAL A 35 5.53 3.20 -2.54
N LEU A 36 5.79 4.38 -1.98
CA LEU A 36 6.95 4.53 -1.12
C LEU A 36 6.86 3.65 0.12
N ASP A 37 5.65 3.54 0.68
CA ASP A 37 5.47 2.69 1.85
C ASP A 37 5.70 1.22 1.50
N ILE A 38 5.23 0.82 0.33
CA ILE A 38 5.40 -0.55 -0.12
C ILE A 38 6.88 -0.87 -0.31
N ILE A 39 7.60 0.03 -0.95
CA ILE A 39 9.02 -0.17 -1.19
C ILE A 39 9.79 -0.19 0.12
N ALA A 40 9.45 0.71 1.03
CA ALA A 40 10.10 0.71 2.34
C ALA A 40 9.87 -0.60 3.06
N ALA A 41 8.66 -1.14 2.95
CA ALA A 41 8.34 -2.41 3.60
C ALA A 41 9.09 -3.58 2.98
N ILE A 42 9.12 -3.63 1.65
CA ILE A 42 9.81 -4.73 0.97
C ILE A 42 11.31 -4.67 1.23
N ASN A 43 11.89 -3.49 1.19
CA ASN A 43 13.33 -3.33 1.36
C ASN A 43 13.75 -3.23 2.82
N GLU A 44 12.77 -3.18 3.72
CA GLU A 44 13.04 -2.96 5.14
C GLU A 44 13.92 -1.73 5.33
N GLN A 45 13.54 -0.67 4.66
CA GLN A 45 14.30 0.58 4.63
C GLN A 45 13.59 1.64 5.45
N ASP A 46 14.29 2.20 6.43
CA ASP A 46 13.71 3.22 7.30
C ASP A 46 14.03 4.63 6.84
N ASP A 47 15.00 4.77 5.96
CA ASP A 47 15.40 6.08 5.47
C ASP A 47 14.50 6.49 4.31
N TYR A 48 13.71 7.53 4.54
CA TYR A 48 12.73 8.00 3.55
C TYR A 48 13.41 8.41 2.25
N GLN A 49 14.55 9.09 2.35
CA GLN A 49 15.23 9.55 1.15
C GLN A 49 15.77 8.40 0.32
N LYS A 50 16.27 7.37 0.97
CA LYS A 50 16.76 6.20 0.26
C LYS A 50 15.61 5.49 -0.43
N THR A 51 14.46 5.44 0.19
CA THR A 51 13.28 4.82 -0.41
C THR A 51 12.86 5.63 -1.65
N ARG A 52 12.86 6.94 -1.54
CA ARG A 52 12.52 7.78 -2.68
C ARG A 52 13.49 7.57 -3.83
N ASN A 53 14.76 7.46 -3.51
CA ASN A 53 15.79 7.26 -4.53
C ASN A 53 15.60 5.92 -5.21
N TYR A 54 15.26 4.91 -4.44
CA TYR A 54 15.03 3.58 -5.01
C TYR A 54 13.84 3.57 -5.95
N TRP A 55 12.75 4.22 -5.54
CA TRP A 55 11.58 4.30 -6.40
C TRP A 55 11.88 5.06 -7.69
N LYS A 56 12.64 6.12 -7.57
CA LYS A 56 13.03 6.89 -8.74
C LYS A 56 13.83 6.04 -9.72
N TYR A 57 14.76 5.27 -9.20
CA TYR A 57 15.55 4.36 -10.02
C TYR A 57 14.66 3.31 -10.68
N LEU A 58 13.81 2.70 -9.90
CA LEU A 58 12.95 1.63 -10.40
C LEU A 58 11.98 2.16 -11.45
N LYS A 59 11.42 3.33 -11.19
CA LYS A 59 10.48 3.94 -12.12
C LYS A 59 11.16 4.25 -13.45
N THR A 60 12.37 4.73 -13.40
CA THR A 60 13.13 5.01 -14.62
C THR A 60 13.41 3.74 -15.41
N LYS A 61 13.79 2.68 -14.69
CA LYS A 61 14.05 1.41 -15.32
C LYS A 61 12.82 0.86 -16.00
N LEU A 62 11.70 0.88 -15.30
CA LEU A 62 10.44 0.37 -15.83
C LEU A 62 9.95 1.19 -17.02
N LYS A 63 10.20 2.49 -16.97
CA LYS A 63 9.80 3.35 -18.07
C LYS A 63 10.58 2.99 -19.33
N LYS A 64 11.85 2.68 -19.20
CA LYS A 64 12.67 2.27 -20.35
C LYS A 64 12.15 0.96 -20.93
N GLU A 65 11.63 0.10 -20.10
CA GLU A 65 11.11 -1.18 -20.54
C GLU A 65 9.65 -1.07 -21.02
N LYS A 66 9.13 0.16 -21.03
CA LYS A 66 7.75 0.43 -21.42
C LYS A 66 6.77 -0.39 -20.61
N ASN A 67 7.07 -0.54 -19.33
CA ASN A 67 6.23 -1.29 -18.43
C ASN A 67 4.99 -0.47 -18.09
N GLU A 68 3.83 -1.10 -18.14
CA GLU A 68 2.57 -0.40 -17.88
C GLU A 68 2.43 0.05 -16.44
N LEU A 69 3.30 -0.40 -15.56
CA LEU A 69 3.26 0.03 -14.17
C LEU A 69 3.38 1.55 -14.05
N VAL A 70 4.22 2.13 -14.89
CA VAL A 70 4.44 3.58 -14.81
C VAL A 70 3.16 4.33 -15.14
N SER A 71 2.43 3.90 -16.15
CA SER A 71 1.20 4.56 -16.52
C SER A 71 0.06 4.24 -15.54
N ALA A 72 0.20 3.19 -14.76
CA ALA A 72 -0.80 2.84 -13.77
C ALA A 72 -0.63 3.63 -12.47
N THR A 73 0.47 4.36 -12.34
CA THR A 73 0.76 5.11 -11.13
C THR A 73 0.00 6.44 -11.13
N ASN A 74 -0.67 6.72 -10.03
CA ASN A 74 -1.35 7.99 -9.84
C ASN A 74 -0.86 8.65 -8.57
N ARG A 75 -1.23 9.89 -8.35
CA ARG A 75 -0.79 10.63 -7.18
C ARG A 75 -1.96 11.01 -6.32
N PHE A 76 -1.78 10.84 -5.02
CA PHE A 76 -2.77 11.21 -4.05
C PHE A 76 -2.10 11.93 -2.89
N LYS A 77 -2.82 12.83 -2.25
CA LYS A 77 -2.31 13.49 -1.07
C LYS A 77 -2.36 12.54 0.09
N MET A 78 -1.24 12.36 0.76
CA MET A 78 -1.16 11.52 1.94
C MET A 78 -0.34 12.24 2.99
N GLN A 79 -0.66 11.99 4.24
CA GLN A 79 0.05 12.64 5.34
C GLN A 79 1.44 12.02 5.49
N ALA A 80 2.45 12.87 5.41
CA ALA A 80 3.83 12.45 5.58
C ALA A 80 4.18 12.34 7.06
N PRO A 81 5.32 11.73 7.40
CA PRO A 81 5.71 11.60 8.80
C PRO A 81 5.85 12.94 9.51
N ASP A 82 6.14 14.01 8.78
CA ASP A 82 6.26 15.32 9.39
C ASP A 82 4.91 16.01 9.56
N GLY A 83 3.82 15.32 9.27
CA GLY A 83 2.49 15.84 9.44
C GLY A 83 1.95 16.62 8.26
N LYS A 84 2.76 16.86 7.26
CA LYS A 84 2.33 17.61 6.09
C LYS A 84 1.70 16.70 5.06
N GLN A 85 0.77 17.27 4.29
CA GLN A 85 0.17 16.54 3.19
C GLN A 85 1.06 16.68 1.96
N ARG A 86 1.40 15.56 1.36
CA ARG A 86 2.25 15.56 0.17
C ARG A 86 1.67 14.68 -0.89
N LEU A 87 1.84 15.07 -2.14
CA LEU A 87 1.45 14.20 -3.26
C LEU A 87 2.37 13.01 -3.28
N THR A 88 1.77 11.84 -3.28
CA THR A 88 2.50 10.58 -3.14
C THR A 88 2.08 9.65 -4.28
N ASP A 89 3.05 9.05 -4.93
CA ASP A 89 2.74 8.06 -5.96
C ASP A 89 2.01 6.88 -5.33
N ALA A 90 0.97 6.44 -6.01
CA ALA A 90 0.13 5.37 -5.48
C ALA A 90 -0.28 4.41 -6.60
N LEU A 91 -0.57 3.18 -6.22
CA LEU A 91 -1.03 2.14 -7.14
C LEU A 91 -2.27 1.50 -6.55
N ASP A 92 -3.18 1.10 -7.44
CA ASP A 92 -4.32 0.31 -6.99
C ASP A 92 -3.88 -1.14 -6.80
N SER A 93 -4.81 -2.02 -6.46
CA SER A 93 -4.45 -3.41 -6.15
C SER A 93 -3.71 -4.09 -7.29
N GLU A 94 -4.19 -3.91 -8.50
CA GLU A 94 -3.53 -4.52 -9.66
C GLU A 94 -2.14 -3.97 -9.84
N GLY A 95 -1.99 -2.65 -9.65
CA GLY A 95 -0.69 -2.02 -9.77
C GLY A 95 0.28 -2.49 -8.71
N VAL A 96 -0.20 -2.72 -7.51
CA VAL A 96 0.66 -3.21 -6.44
C VAL A 96 1.17 -4.61 -6.77
N ILE A 97 0.30 -5.46 -7.29
CA ILE A 97 0.69 -6.80 -7.69
C ILE A 97 1.72 -6.73 -8.81
N LEU A 98 1.47 -5.84 -9.76
CA LEU A 98 2.39 -5.67 -10.88
C LEU A 98 3.76 -5.19 -10.40
N LEU A 99 3.77 -4.28 -9.45
CA LEU A 99 5.02 -3.79 -8.88
C LEU A 99 5.79 -4.94 -8.23
N ALA A 100 5.12 -5.74 -7.43
CA ALA A 100 5.78 -6.85 -6.74
C ALA A 100 6.35 -7.86 -7.74
N LYS A 101 5.61 -8.12 -8.81
CA LYS A 101 6.07 -9.07 -9.82
C LYS A 101 7.26 -8.56 -10.62
N ASN A 102 7.38 -7.24 -10.72
CA ASN A 102 8.48 -6.62 -11.45
C ASN A 102 9.62 -6.17 -10.56
N TYR A 103 9.56 -6.53 -9.29
CA TYR A 103 10.61 -6.15 -8.37
C TYR A 103 11.92 -6.84 -8.78
N PRO A 104 13.05 -6.15 -8.68
CA PRO A 104 14.32 -6.69 -9.21
C PRO A 104 14.83 -7.96 -8.57
N ASN A 105 14.28 -8.32 -7.42
CA ASN A 105 14.72 -9.53 -6.73
C ASN A 105 13.51 -10.17 -6.07
N ASN A 106 13.74 -11.25 -5.32
CA ASN A 106 12.61 -11.98 -4.73
C ASN A 106 12.16 -11.43 -3.38
N ARG A 107 12.65 -10.28 -2.98
CA ARG A 107 12.25 -9.70 -1.69
C ARG A 107 10.77 -9.39 -1.64
N ALA A 108 10.16 -9.15 -2.78
CA ALA A 108 8.74 -8.79 -2.82
C ALA A 108 7.82 -10.00 -2.70
N ASN A 109 8.35 -11.21 -2.69
CA ASN A 109 7.48 -12.39 -2.68
C ASN A 109 6.61 -12.47 -1.44
N ASP A 110 7.20 -12.24 -0.27
CA ASP A 110 6.43 -12.29 0.97
C ASP A 110 5.42 -11.17 1.02
N PHE A 111 5.80 -10.01 0.53
CA PHE A 111 4.87 -8.90 0.46
C PHE A 111 3.71 -9.22 -0.46
N LEU A 112 4.00 -9.81 -1.59
CA LEU A 112 2.97 -10.16 -2.56
C LEU A 112 1.98 -11.16 -1.97
N ASP A 113 2.51 -12.15 -1.26
CA ASP A 113 1.65 -13.14 -0.61
C ASP A 113 0.76 -12.48 0.43
N TRP A 114 1.34 -11.64 1.26
CA TRP A 114 0.56 -10.94 2.26
C TRP A 114 -0.51 -10.06 1.63
N PHE A 115 -0.14 -9.34 0.60
CA PHE A 115 -1.05 -8.41 -0.04
C PHE A 115 -2.20 -9.14 -0.73
N THR A 116 -1.89 -10.19 -1.47
CA THR A 116 -2.94 -10.91 -2.19
C THR A 116 -3.87 -11.62 -1.23
N TYR A 117 -3.33 -12.18 -0.15
CA TYR A 117 -4.19 -12.81 0.85
C TYR A 117 -5.15 -11.78 1.46
N SER A 118 -4.62 -10.60 1.76
CA SER A 118 -5.42 -9.59 2.43
C SER A 118 -6.42 -8.93 1.50
N ASP A 119 -6.05 -8.76 0.24
CA ASP A 119 -6.80 -7.93 -0.68
C ASP A 119 -7.58 -8.71 -1.72
N ASN A 120 -7.08 -9.85 -2.13
CA ASN A 120 -7.73 -10.64 -3.16
C ASN A 120 -9.03 -11.27 -2.73
N THR A 121 -9.27 -11.32 -1.46
CA THR A 121 -10.55 -11.78 -0.99
C THR A 121 -11.57 -10.66 -1.09
N ILE A 122 -11.14 -9.53 -1.54
CA ILE A 122 -11.96 -8.34 -1.56
C ILE A 122 -12.65 -8.20 -2.89
N ASP A 123 -13.89 -8.56 -2.89
CA ASP A 123 -14.76 -8.26 -4.00
C ASP A 123 -16.09 -8.08 -3.34
N GLY A 124 -16.99 -7.46 -3.94
CA GLY A 124 -18.31 -7.31 -3.46
C GLY A 124 -18.42 -7.45 -1.95
N GLN A 125 -19.09 -8.48 -1.56
CA GLN A 125 -19.38 -8.73 -0.17
C GLN A 125 -18.14 -9.03 0.65
N SER A 126 -17.18 -9.67 0.06
CA SER A 126 -15.96 -10.03 0.76
C SER A 126 -15.14 -8.83 1.13
N LYS A 127 -15.31 -7.76 0.40
CA LYS A 127 -14.53 -6.55 0.67
C LYS A 127 -14.71 -6.10 2.11
N LYS A 128 -15.95 -6.02 2.54
CA LYS A 128 -16.22 -5.59 3.90
C LYS A 128 -15.62 -6.55 4.91
N LYS A 129 -15.72 -7.81 4.62
CA LYS A 129 -15.20 -8.84 5.48
C LYS A 129 -13.69 -8.76 5.60
N ALA A 130 -13.02 -8.56 4.48
CA ALA A 130 -11.58 -8.45 4.48
C ALA A 130 -11.14 -7.22 5.25
N TYR A 131 -11.88 -6.14 5.12
CA TYR A 131 -11.58 -4.94 5.84
C TYR A 131 -11.65 -5.17 7.35
N GLN A 132 -12.66 -5.90 7.78
CA GLN A 132 -12.80 -6.22 9.19
C GLN A 132 -11.65 -7.08 9.67
N LEU A 133 -11.18 -7.96 8.84
CA LEU A 133 -10.01 -8.77 9.18
C LEU A 133 -8.79 -7.90 9.38
N PHE A 134 -8.62 -6.91 8.53
CA PHE A 134 -7.52 -5.98 8.69
C PHE A 134 -7.59 -5.28 10.03
N GLU A 135 -8.76 -4.77 10.35
CA GLU A 135 -8.92 -4.07 11.61
C GLU A 135 -8.60 -4.98 12.78
N SER A 136 -9.05 -6.21 12.72
CA SER A 136 -8.73 -7.16 13.76
C SER A 136 -7.24 -7.36 13.90
N ARG A 137 -6.56 -7.47 12.77
CA ARG A 137 -5.11 -7.66 12.81
C ARG A 137 -4.40 -6.45 13.35
N LEU A 138 -4.86 -5.27 13.00
CA LEU A 138 -4.26 -4.05 13.53
C LEU A 138 -4.42 -3.99 15.03
N LEU A 139 -5.59 -4.32 15.51
CA LEU A 139 -5.82 -4.34 16.95
C LEU A 139 -4.91 -5.35 17.63
N LYS A 140 -4.75 -6.50 17.02
CA LYS A 140 -3.90 -7.52 17.59
C LYS A 140 -2.44 -7.11 17.59
N THR A 141 -2.04 -6.41 16.57
CA THR A 141 -0.69 -5.88 16.54
C THR A 141 -0.48 -4.92 17.70
N ALA A 142 -1.48 -4.11 17.96
CA ALA A 142 -1.42 -3.17 19.08
C ALA A 142 -1.52 -3.89 20.42
N GLU A 143 -2.13 -5.05 20.42
CA GLU A 143 -2.33 -5.83 21.63
C GLU A 143 -1.76 -7.21 21.42
N PRO A 144 -0.47 -7.36 21.62
CA PRO A 144 0.21 -8.59 21.26
C PRO A 144 -0.43 -9.88 21.72
N GLY A 145 -1.15 -9.85 22.80
CA GLY A 145 -1.72 -11.08 23.31
C GLY A 145 -2.90 -11.61 22.55
N SER A 146 -3.48 -10.87 21.65
CA SER A 146 -4.74 -11.26 21.04
C SER A 146 -4.63 -11.75 19.63
N VAL A 147 -3.45 -11.94 19.15
CA VAL A 147 -3.23 -12.29 17.75
C VAL A 147 -3.92 -13.58 17.33
N LYS A 148 -3.96 -14.55 18.21
CA LYS A 148 -4.49 -15.84 17.83
C LYS A 148 -5.98 -15.83 17.57
N CYS A 149 -6.65 -14.79 17.84
CA CYS A 149 -8.08 -14.79 17.62
C CYS A 149 -8.47 -14.95 16.18
N LEU A 150 -7.55 -14.88 15.30
CA LEU A 150 -7.82 -15.17 13.91
C LEU A 150 -7.38 -16.57 13.57
#